data_748058cbe988155158b6a937eca8bf76
#
_entry.id   748058cbe988155158b6a937eca8bf76
#
_cell.length_a   1.000
_cell.length_b   1.000
_cell.length_c   1.000
_cell.angle_alpha   90.00
_cell.angle_beta   90.00
_cell.angle_gamma   90.00
#
_symmetry.space_group_name_H-M   'P 1'
#
loop_
_entity.id
_entity.type
_entity.pdbx_description
1 polymer ?
#
loop_
_entity_poly.entity_id
_entity_poly.type
_entity_poly.pdbx_seq_one_letter_code
_entity_poly.pdbx_strand_id
1 'polypeptide(L)'
;MQELTHYMNGAHVKGTSGRFADVMNPATGEVQAKCPLASKAEVEQAVAFAAAAQPAWAAVNPQRRARVLMKFVDLLNRDMDKLSEALSREHGKTLPDAAGDVQRGLEVVEYCIGAPQLLKGEYTDSAGPGIDMYSMRQALGVTAGITPFNFPAMIPMWMFAPAIACGNAFILKPSERDPSVPLMLAELMEEAGLPKGILQVVNGDKEAVDAILYDQTIQSIGFVGSTPIAEYIYGTGCAQGKRVQCFGGAKNHMIVMPDADMDQAADALVGAGYGAAGERCMAISVAVPVGDETADRLIEKLVPRIEKLKVGPYTGGTDVDYGPVVTAVAKANIERLVQTGIDQGAKLVVDGRDFSLQGYEEGFFVGPHLFDNVTRDMDIYKTEIFGPVLSTVRAQSYEEALGLAMDHEYGNGTAIFTRDGDAARDFANRVNVGMIGVNVPIPVPLAYHTFGGWKKSVFGDLNQHGPDAFKFYTRTKTITSRWPSGIKEGGEFNFKPME
;
A
#
# COMPACT_ATOMS: atom_id res chain seq x y z
N MET A 1 6.33 7.77 -29.85
CA MET A 1 5.81 7.81 -28.47
C MET A 1 4.74 6.74 -28.37
N GLN A 2 4.83 5.85 -27.38
CA GLN A 2 3.86 4.76 -27.19
C GLN A 2 2.59 5.32 -26.54
N GLU A 3 1.42 4.97 -27.09
CA GLU A 3 0.14 5.16 -26.42
C GLU A 3 -0.24 3.88 -25.67
N LEU A 4 -0.40 3.97 -24.34
CA LEU A 4 -0.89 2.88 -23.51
C LEU A 4 -2.40 2.73 -23.69
N THR A 5 -2.95 1.67 -23.11
CA THR A 5 -4.36 1.32 -23.23
C THR A 5 -4.97 1.05 -21.86
N HIS A 6 -6.29 0.94 -21.79
CA HIS A 6 -6.93 0.21 -20.71
C HIS A 6 -6.82 -1.30 -20.98
N TYR A 7 -7.06 -2.13 -19.94
CA TYR A 7 -7.22 -3.57 -20.11
C TYR A 7 -8.62 -3.96 -19.62
N MET A 8 -9.51 -4.21 -20.57
CA MET A 8 -10.91 -4.48 -20.27
C MET A 8 -11.38 -5.74 -21.02
N ASN A 9 -12.14 -6.58 -20.30
CA ASN A 9 -12.71 -7.82 -20.81
C ASN A 9 -11.69 -8.73 -21.54
N GLY A 10 -10.47 -8.81 -20.99
CA GLY A 10 -9.39 -9.63 -21.52
C GLY A 10 -8.76 -9.10 -22.81
N ALA A 11 -8.74 -7.78 -22.99
CA ALA A 11 -8.12 -7.15 -24.14
C ALA A 11 -7.63 -5.73 -23.85
N HIS A 12 -6.58 -5.34 -24.56
CA HIS A 12 -6.16 -3.95 -24.62
C HIS A 12 -7.18 -3.10 -25.37
N VAL A 13 -7.68 -2.04 -24.72
CA VAL A 13 -8.69 -1.14 -25.27
C VAL A 13 -8.13 0.27 -25.29
N LYS A 14 -8.14 0.90 -26.45
CA LYS A 14 -7.72 2.31 -26.57
C LYS A 14 -8.68 3.23 -25.81
N GLY A 15 -8.13 4.24 -25.15
CA GLY A 15 -8.94 5.28 -24.55
C GLY A 15 -9.74 6.06 -25.59
N THR A 16 -10.96 6.39 -25.28
CA THR A 16 -11.90 7.12 -26.16
C THR A 16 -12.19 8.53 -25.68
N SER A 17 -11.76 8.90 -24.47
CA SER A 17 -11.98 10.24 -23.91
C SER A 17 -11.21 11.35 -24.64
N GLY A 18 -10.18 11.02 -25.40
CA GLY A 18 -9.24 11.98 -26.00
C GLY A 18 -8.30 12.65 -25.00
N ARG A 19 -8.35 12.27 -23.69
CA ARG A 19 -7.50 12.80 -22.63
C ARG A 19 -6.37 11.83 -22.32
N PHE A 20 -5.16 12.37 -22.09
CA PHE A 20 -3.96 11.61 -21.78
C PHE A 20 -3.15 12.29 -20.69
N ALA A 21 -2.46 11.49 -19.87
CA ALA A 21 -1.37 11.92 -19.02
C ALA A 21 -0.02 11.49 -19.63
N ASP A 22 1.02 12.25 -19.33
CA ASP A 22 2.39 11.90 -19.71
C ASP A 22 2.96 10.88 -18.70
N VAL A 23 3.51 9.80 -19.24
CA VAL A 23 4.35 8.87 -18.48
C VAL A 23 5.79 9.28 -18.72
N MET A 24 6.43 9.76 -17.66
CA MET A 24 7.79 10.27 -17.73
C MET A 24 8.81 9.15 -17.55
N ASN A 25 10.00 9.32 -18.14
CA ASN A 25 11.18 8.63 -17.66
C ASN A 25 11.80 9.52 -16.56
N PRO A 26 11.73 9.16 -15.28
CA PRO A 26 12.19 10.04 -14.21
C PRO A 26 13.70 10.30 -14.24
N ALA A 27 14.48 9.41 -14.87
CA ALA A 27 15.92 9.56 -14.97
C ALA A 27 16.31 10.63 -16.00
N THR A 28 15.53 10.79 -17.09
CA THR A 28 15.87 11.75 -18.18
C THR A 28 14.95 12.95 -18.23
N GLY A 29 13.81 12.92 -17.53
CA GLY A 29 12.78 13.97 -17.63
C GLY A 29 11.99 13.95 -18.93
N GLU A 30 12.17 12.94 -19.78
CA GLU A 30 11.49 12.82 -21.08
C GLU A 30 10.17 12.07 -20.96
N VAL A 31 9.21 12.42 -21.82
CA VAL A 31 7.96 11.67 -21.96
C VAL A 31 8.23 10.39 -22.76
N GLN A 32 8.03 9.22 -22.12
CA GLN A 32 8.24 7.92 -22.77
C GLN A 32 6.94 7.29 -23.30
N ALA A 33 5.78 7.58 -22.68
CA ALA A 33 4.49 7.08 -23.12
C ALA A 33 3.35 8.06 -22.77
N LYS A 34 2.17 7.80 -23.34
CA LYS A 34 0.91 8.48 -23.01
C LYS A 34 -0.04 7.51 -22.37
N CYS A 35 -0.53 7.82 -21.18
CA CYS A 35 -1.53 7.05 -20.44
C CYS A 35 -2.92 7.62 -20.72
N PRO A 36 -3.89 6.83 -21.23
CA PRO A 36 -5.24 7.32 -21.45
C PRO A 36 -5.94 7.59 -20.10
N LEU A 37 -6.67 8.69 -20.04
CA LEU A 37 -7.47 9.06 -18.88
C LEU A 37 -8.95 8.75 -19.17
N ALA A 38 -9.49 7.71 -18.53
CA ALA A 38 -10.85 7.25 -18.79
C ALA A 38 -11.89 8.31 -18.50
N SER A 39 -12.88 8.36 -19.37
CA SER A 39 -14.16 9.02 -19.12
C SER A 39 -15.03 8.18 -18.19
N LYS A 40 -16.08 8.79 -17.65
CA LYS A 40 -17.12 8.08 -16.88
C LYS A 40 -17.70 6.89 -17.66
N ALA A 41 -17.96 7.06 -18.96
CA ALA A 41 -18.54 6.01 -19.80
C ALA A 41 -17.62 4.78 -19.94
N GLU A 42 -16.30 4.98 -20.02
CA GLU A 42 -15.33 3.89 -20.07
C GLU A 42 -15.27 3.12 -18.74
N VAL A 43 -15.36 3.82 -17.61
CA VAL A 43 -15.46 3.18 -16.29
C VAL A 43 -16.76 2.37 -16.19
N GLU A 44 -17.90 2.93 -16.58
CA GLU A 44 -19.20 2.24 -16.59
C GLU A 44 -19.17 0.99 -17.49
N GLN A 45 -18.47 1.04 -18.62
CA GLN A 45 -18.29 -0.11 -19.50
C GLN A 45 -17.46 -1.21 -18.82
N ALA A 46 -16.36 -0.87 -18.15
CA ALA A 46 -15.56 -1.83 -17.40
C ALA A 46 -16.36 -2.48 -16.25
N VAL A 47 -17.18 -1.68 -15.56
CA VAL A 47 -18.08 -2.17 -14.50
C VAL A 47 -19.13 -3.11 -15.08
N ALA A 48 -19.70 -2.82 -16.25
CA ALA A 48 -20.66 -3.69 -16.91
C ALA A 48 -20.06 -5.06 -17.28
N PHE A 49 -18.83 -5.10 -17.80
CA PHE A 49 -18.11 -6.35 -18.04
C PHE A 49 -17.88 -7.14 -16.76
N ALA A 50 -17.45 -6.45 -15.69
CA ALA A 50 -17.22 -7.07 -14.39
C ALA A 50 -18.52 -7.64 -13.79
N ALA A 51 -19.61 -6.91 -13.84
CA ALA A 51 -20.93 -7.34 -13.35
C ALA A 51 -21.47 -8.56 -14.11
N ALA A 52 -21.25 -8.62 -15.42
CA ALA A 52 -21.66 -9.75 -16.24
C ALA A 52 -20.84 -11.03 -15.95
N ALA A 53 -19.55 -10.91 -15.71
CA ALA A 53 -18.65 -12.05 -15.47
C ALA A 53 -18.69 -12.57 -14.01
N GLN A 54 -18.91 -11.70 -13.03
CA GLN A 54 -18.76 -12.00 -11.61
C GLN A 54 -19.63 -13.14 -11.08
N PRO A 55 -20.92 -13.28 -11.43
CA PRO A 55 -21.75 -14.36 -10.89
C PRO A 55 -21.23 -15.76 -11.23
N ALA A 56 -20.75 -15.96 -12.46
CA ALA A 56 -20.16 -17.22 -12.89
C ALA A 56 -18.86 -17.52 -12.10
N TRP A 57 -18.03 -16.51 -11.86
CA TRP A 57 -16.81 -16.64 -11.07
C TRP A 57 -17.10 -16.94 -9.59
N ALA A 58 -18.08 -16.27 -8.98
CA ALA A 58 -18.52 -16.55 -7.62
C ALA A 58 -19.00 -18.01 -7.43
N ALA A 59 -19.63 -18.59 -8.47
CA ALA A 59 -20.08 -19.98 -8.47
C ALA A 59 -18.94 -21.01 -8.60
N VAL A 60 -17.74 -20.61 -9.03
CA VAL A 60 -16.56 -21.47 -9.07
C VAL A 60 -16.12 -21.77 -7.64
N ASN A 61 -15.90 -23.06 -7.32
CA ASN A 61 -15.47 -23.43 -5.96
C ASN A 61 -14.10 -22.82 -5.60
N PRO A 62 -13.84 -22.52 -4.32
CA PRO A 62 -12.61 -21.82 -3.88
C PRO A 62 -11.31 -22.52 -4.32
N GLN A 63 -11.30 -23.86 -4.39
CA GLN A 63 -10.11 -24.61 -4.81
C GLN A 63 -9.73 -24.37 -6.27
N ARG A 64 -10.73 -24.22 -7.16
CA ARG A 64 -10.48 -23.90 -8.56
C ARG A 64 -9.99 -22.47 -8.72
N ARG A 65 -10.55 -21.52 -7.94
CA ARG A 65 -10.06 -20.13 -7.93
C ARG A 65 -8.61 -20.07 -7.44
N ALA A 66 -8.27 -20.82 -6.38
CA ALA A 66 -6.90 -20.91 -5.88
C ALA A 66 -5.90 -21.44 -6.92
N ARG A 67 -6.31 -22.38 -7.80
CA ARG A 67 -5.43 -22.88 -8.86
C ARG A 67 -5.06 -21.82 -9.90
N VAL A 68 -5.96 -20.86 -10.17
CA VAL A 68 -5.64 -19.73 -11.04
C VAL A 68 -4.55 -18.88 -10.38
N LEU A 69 -4.67 -18.61 -9.07
CA LEU A 69 -3.67 -17.85 -8.32
C LEU A 69 -2.32 -18.59 -8.24
N MET A 70 -2.32 -19.93 -8.08
CA MET A 70 -1.08 -20.74 -8.15
C MET A 70 -0.36 -20.53 -9.48
N LYS A 71 -1.08 -20.62 -10.59
CA LYS A 71 -0.51 -20.41 -11.90
C LYS A 71 -0.04 -18.96 -12.10
N PHE A 72 -0.75 -18.01 -11.53
CA PHE A 72 -0.33 -16.59 -11.56
C PHE A 72 0.99 -16.38 -10.82
N VAL A 73 1.21 -17.04 -9.67
CA VAL A 73 2.51 -17.03 -8.96
C VAL A 73 3.62 -17.58 -9.85
N ASP A 74 3.40 -18.70 -10.55
CA ASP A 74 4.39 -19.25 -11.49
C ASP A 74 4.73 -18.24 -12.60
N LEU A 75 3.72 -17.54 -13.13
CA LEU A 75 3.90 -16.54 -14.19
C LEU A 75 4.61 -15.28 -13.67
N LEU A 76 4.32 -14.82 -12.45
CA LEU A 76 5.04 -13.71 -11.81
C LEU A 76 6.54 -14.06 -11.65
N ASN A 77 6.85 -15.28 -11.19
CA ASN A 77 8.24 -15.75 -11.08
C ASN A 77 8.91 -15.83 -12.45
N ARG A 78 8.21 -16.31 -13.50
CA ARG A 78 8.73 -16.37 -14.87
C ARG A 78 9.10 -14.99 -15.40
N ASP A 79 8.26 -13.99 -15.15
CA ASP A 79 8.39 -12.64 -15.73
C ASP A 79 8.91 -11.60 -14.73
N MET A 80 9.52 -12.03 -13.61
CA MET A 80 10.04 -11.15 -12.56
C MET A 80 10.94 -10.05 -13.12
N ASP A 81 11.90 -10.39 -13.96
CA ASP A 81 12.85 -9.44 -14.54
C ASP A 81 12.15 -8.42 -15.43
N LYS A 82 11.18 -8.85 -16.25
CA LYS A 82 10.41 -7.97 -17.13
C LYS A 82 9.55 -6.98 -16.35
N LEU A 83 8.90 -7.47 -15.28
CA LEU A 83 8.09 -6.64 -14.41
C LEU A 83 8.96 -5.62 -13.68
N SER A 84 10.11 -6.05 -13.16
CA SER A 84 11.05 -5.19 -12.45
C SER A 84 11.63 -4.11 -13.36
N GLU A 85 11.99 -4.45 -14.60
CA GLU A 85 12.50 -3.49 -15.59
C GLU A 85 11.42 -2.46 -15.99
N ALA A 86 10.19 -2.92 -16.28
CA ALA A 86 9.08 -2.04 -16.60
C ALA A 86 8.78 -1.07 -15.46
N LEU A 87 8.81 -1.56 -14.22
CA LEU A 87 8.61 -0.79 -13.01
C LEU A 87 9.72 0.26 -12.85
N SER A 88 10.99 -0.14 -12.91
CA SER A 88 12.13 0.77 -12.77
C SER A 88 12.13 1.86 -13.84
N ARG A 89 11.75 1.53 -15.06
CA ARG A 89 11.70 2.48 -16.18
C ARG A 89 10.67 3.60 -15.98
N GLU A 90 9.50 3.29 -15.38
CA GLU A 90 8.44 4.27 -15.17
C GLU A 90 8.54 4.97 -13.80
N HIS A 91 8.94 4.24 -12.75
CA HIS A 91 9.08 4.80 -11.41
C HIS A 91 10.46 5.43 -11.16
N GLY A 92 11.53 4.85 -11.71
CA GLY A 92 12.90 5.28 -11.45
C GLY A 92 13.64 4.51 -10.34
N LYS A 93 12.96 3.68 -9.53
CA LYS A 93 13.62 2.90 -8.47
C LYS A 93 14.59 1.85 -9.05
N THR A 94 15.56 1.41 -8.24
CA THR A 94 16.56 0.42 -8.65
C THR A 94 15.91 -0.93 -8.99
N LEU A 95 16.55 -1.75 -9.82
CA LEU A 95 16.05 -3.09 -10.16
C LEU A 95 15.82 -3.99 -8.94
N PRO A 96 16.73 -4.06 -7.93
CA PRO A 96 16.46 -4.83 -6.74
C PRO A 96 15.23 -4.33 -5.95
N ASP A 97 15.00 -3.03 -5.90
CA ASP A 97 13.85 -2.44 -5.21
C ASP A 97 12.54 -2.73 -5.99
N ALA A 98 12.59 -2.71 -7.31
CA ALA A 98 11.48 -3.09 -8.19
C ALA A 98 11.14 -4.57 -8.06
N ALA A 99 12.14 -5.46 -8.02
CA ALA A 99 11.94 -6.88 -7.77
C ALA A 99 11.33 -7.13 -6.38
N GLY A 100 11.75 -6.36 -5.37
CA GLY A 100 11.17 -6.39 -4.03
C GLY A 100 9.70 -5.97 -4.01
N ASP A 101 9.30 -5.00 -4.82
CA ASP A 101 7.91 -4.59 -4.99
C ASP A 101 7.06 -5.76 -5.54
N VAL A 102 7.49 -6.37 -6.65
CA VAL A 102 6.80 -7.53 -7.25
C VAL A 102 6.74 -8.70 -6.26
N GLN A 103 7.86 -9.00 -5.58
CA GLN A 103 7.95 -10.11 -4.62
C GLN A 103 6.97 -9.94 -3.46
N ARG A 104 6.86 -8.74 -2.89
CA ARG A 104 5.92 -8.47 -1.78
C ARG A 104 4.45 -8.58 -2.21
N GLY A 105 4.15 -8.24 -3.45
CA GLY A 105 2.83 -8.49 -4.02
C GLY A 105 2.55 -9.98 -4.21
N LEU A 106 3.54 -10.72 -4.76
CA LEU A 106 3.49 -12.17 -4.97
C LEU A 106 3.21 -12.92 -3.66
N GLU A 107 3.86 -12.57 -2.55
CA GLU A 107 3.63 -13.18 -1.23
C GLU A 107 2.16 -13.08 -0.78
N VAL A 108 1.47 -11.98 -1.10
CA VAL A 108 0.03 -11.86 -0.81
C VAL A 108 -0.81 -12.74 -1.73
N VAL A 109 -0.42 -12.89 -3.00
CA VAL A 109 -1.08 -13.86 -3.91
C VAL A 109 -0.92 -15.28 -3.38
N GLU A 110 0.27 -15.66 -2.90
CA GLU A 110 0.52 -16.96 -2.25
C GLU A 110 -0.39 -17.19 -1.03
N TYR A 111 -0.53 -16.18 -0.18
CA TYR A 111 -1.47 -16.26 0.95
C TYR A 111 -2.92 -16.48 0.48
N CYS A 112 -3.32 -15.84 -0.61
CA CYS A 112 -4.66 -15.97 -1.18
C CYS A 112 -4.94 -17.38 -1.78
N ILE A 113 -3.91 -18.17 -2.09
CA ILE A 113 -4.05 -19.59 -2.45
C ILE A 113 -4.72 -20.39 -1.31
N GLY A 114 -4.56 -19.93 -0.06
CA GLY A 114 -5.23 -20.46 1.11
C GLY A 114 -6.74 -20.19 1.19
N ALA A 115 -7.35 -19.54 0.20
CA ALA A 115 -8.77 -19.19 0.18
C ALA A 115 -9.73 -20.35 0.57
N PRO A 116 -9.51 -21.64 0.17
CA PRO A 116 -10.38 -22.72 0.61
C PRO A 116 -10.48 -22.87 2.12
N GLN A 117 -9.43 -22.52 2.86
CA GLN A 117 -9.43 -22.54 4.34
C GLN A 117 -9.94 -21.23 4.94
N LEU A 118 -9.55 -20.10 4.34
CA LEU A 118 -9.87 -18.76 4.84
C LEU A 118 -11.35 -18.36 4.65
N LEU A 119 -12.04 -19.00 3.70
CA LEU A 119 -13.46 -18.79 3.42
C LEU A 119 -14.40 -19.71 4.20
N LYS A 120 -13.89 -20.60 5.07
CA LYS A 120 -14.72 -21.42 5.92
C LYS A 120 -15.60 -20.56 6.84
N GLY A 121 -16.84 -21.00 7.02
CA GLY A 121 -17.75 -20.49 8.03
C GLY A 121 -17.69 -21.28 9.31
N GLU A 122 -18.51 -20.88 10.26
CA GLU A 122 -18.69 -21.54 11.56
C GLU A 122 -19.95 -22.42 11.54
N TYR A 123 -19.96 -23.49 12.31
CA TYR A 123 -21.10 -24.37 12.48
C TYR A 123 -21.31 -24.63 13.98
N THR A 124 -22.57 -24.53 14.43
CA THR A 124 -23.01 -24.86 15.78
C THR A 124 -24.11 -25.90 15.66
N ASP A 125 -23.78 -27.14 16.08
CA ASP A 125 -24.75 -28.21 16.25
C ASP A 125 -25.60 -27.92 17.48
N SER A 126 -26.88 -28.18 17.36
CA SER A 126 -27.85 -28.06 18.49
C SER A 126 -27.78 -26.69 19.18
N ALA A 127 -27.75 -25.61 18.41
CA ALA A 127 -27.84 -24.24 18.92
C ALA A 127 -29.15 -23.96 19.69
N GLY A 128 -30.14 -24.82 19.53
CA GLY A 128 -31.41 -24.92 20.25
C GLY A 128 -32.07 -26.28 20.01
N PRO A 129 -33.19 -26.58 20.62
CA PRO A 129 -33.88 -27.89 20.43
C PRO A 129 -34.23 -28.11 18.94
N GLY A 130 -33.50 -29.04 18.27
CA GLY A 130 -33.65 -29.37 16.86
C GLY A 130 -33.24 -28.25 15.89
N ILE A 131 -32.39 -27.33 16.35
CA ILE A 131 -31.92 -26.17 15.55
C ILE A 131 -30.39 -26.22 15.46
N ASP A 132 -29.89 -26.18 14.22
CA ASP A 132 -28.47 -25.93 13.90
C ASP A 132 -28.30 -24.53 13.33
N MET A 133 -27.12 -23.96 13.55
CA MET A 133 -26.74 -22.67 12.97
C MET A 133 -25.40 -22.78 12.25
N TYR A 134 -25.29 -22.17 11.11
CA TYR A 134 -24.02 -22.05 10.41
C TYR A 134 -23.89 -20.73 9.66
N SER A 135 -22.66 -20.32 9.46
CA SER A 135 -22.34 -19.14 8.66
C SER A 135 -21.62 -19.52 7.38
N MET A 136 -21.77 -18.69 6.37
CA MET A 136 -20.98 -18.78 5.13
C MET A 136 -20.54 -17.41 4.69
N ARG A 137 -19.36 -17.35 4.03
CA ARG A 137 -18.85 -16.15 3.42
C ARG A 137 -19.21 -16.13 1.95
N GLN A 138 -19.75 -15.03 1.46
CA GLN A 138 -20.11 -14.82 0.06
C GLN A 138 -19.41 -13.58 -0.48
N ALA A 139 -19.06 -13.60 -1.77
CA ALA A 139 -18.49 -12.45 -2.48
C ALA A 139 -19.41 -11.23 -2.40
N LEU A 140 -18.83 -10.04 -2.41
CA LEU A 140 -19.58 -8.77 -2.45
C LEU A 140 -20.20 -8.53 -3.82
N GLY A 141 -19.50 -8.90 -4.90
CA GLY A 141 -19.88 -8.62 -6.28
C GLY A 141 -18.75 -7.94 -7.06
N VAL A 142 -18.99 -6.74 -7.57
CA VAL A 142 -17.96 -5.91 -8.19
C VAL A 142 -17.29 -5.07 -7.11
N THR A 143 -15.96 -5.06 -7.09
CA THR A 143 -15.12 -4.32 -6.14
C THR A 143 -14.11 -3.48 -6.90
N ALA A 144 -13.57 -2.44 -6.29
CA ALA A 144 -12.59 -1.57 -6.93
C ALA A 144 -11.38 -1.30 -6.04
N GLY A 145 -10.26 -0.95 -6.68
CA GLY A 145 -9.05 -0.47 -6.04
C GLY A 145 -8.44 0.70 -6.79
N ILE A 146 -8.01 1.71 -6.05
CA ILE A 146 -7.32 2.89 -6.56
C ILE A 146 -5.95 2.90 -5.92
N THR A 147 -4.89 2.75 -6.73
CA THR A 147 -3.54 2.48 -6.24
C THR A 147 -2.55 3.60 -6.59
N PRO A 148 -1.55 3.83 -5.73
CA PRO A 148 -0.55 4.88 -5.92
C PRO A 148 0.57 4.44 -6.87
N PHE A 149 1.48 5.37 -7.14
CA PHE A 149 2.61 5.14 -8.04
C PHE A 149 3.79 4.42 -7.36
N ASN A 150 3.98 4.58 -6.06
CA ASN A 150 5.21 4.17 -5.40
C ASN A 150 5.41 2.64 -5.26
N PHE A 151 4.33 1.86 -5.39
CA PHE A 151 4.35 0.39 -5.43
C PHE A 151 3.33 -0.13 -6.45
N PRO A 152 3.61 0.02 -7.76
CA PRO A 152 2.64 -0.29 -8.82
C PRO A 152 2.42 -1.79 -9.07
N ALA A 153 3.21 -2.66 -8.45
CA ALA A 153 2.99 -4.11 -8.45
C ALA A 153 2.36 -4.60 -7.15
N MET A 154 2.97 -4.26 -6.02
CA MET A 154 2.59 -4.76 -4.70
C MET A 154 1.16 -4.37 -4.31
N ILE A 155 0.85 -3.08 -4.35
CA ILE A 155 -0.44 -2.59 -3.85
C ILE A 155 -1.63 -3.06 -4.71
N PRO A 156 -1.57 -3.07 -6.05
CA PRO A 156 -2.59 -3.73 -6.86
C PRO A 156 -2.83 -5.19 -6.46
N MET A 157 -1.76 -6.00 -6.31
CA MET A 157 -1.87 -7.40 -5.91
C MET A 157 -2.45 -7.57 -4.51
N TRP A 158 -2.15 -6.68 -3.57
CA TRP A 158 -2.76 -6.69 -2.24
C TRP A 158 -4.28 -6.51 -2.26
N MET A 159 -4.81 -5.83 -3.29
CA MET A 159 -6.23 -5.55 -3.42
C MET A 159 -6.95 -6.58 -4.30
N PHE A 160 -6.48 -6.80 -5.54
CA PHE A 160 -7.22 -7.67 -6.45
C PHE A 160 -7.08 -9.16 -6.12
N ALA A 161 -5.94 -9.63 -5.60
CA ALA A 161 -5.76 -11.05 -5.34
C ALA A 161 -6.75 -11.59 -4.29
N PRO A 162 -6.91 -10.99 -3.09
CA PRO A 162 -7.92 -11.45 -2.13
C PRO A 162 -9.35 -11.23 -2.65
N ALA A 163 -9.64 -10.15 -3.39
CA ALA A 163 -10.95 -9.93 -3.98
C ALA A 163 -11.35 -11.06 -4.94
N ILE A 164 -10.45 -11.41 -5.86
CA ILE A 164 -10.63 -12.50 -6.84
C ILE A 164 -10.72 -13.87 -6.15
N ALA A 165 -9.86 -14.12 -5.16
CA ALA A 165 -9.90 -15.34 -4.35
C ALA A 165 -11.26 -15.53 -3.66
N CYS A 166 -11.88 -14.45 -3.19
CA CYS A 166 -13.20 -14.44 -2.59
C CYS A 166 -14.35 -14.60 -3.60
N GLY A 167 -14.08 -14.52 -4.91
CA GLY A 167 -15.09 -14.67 -5.97
C GLY A 167 -15.69 -13.36 -6.45
N ASN A 168 -15.04 -12.23 -6.18
CA ASN A 168 -15.43 -10.92 -6.72
C ASN A 168 -14.84 -10.69 -8.12
N ALA A 169 -15.41 -9.74 -8.85
CA ALA A 169 -14.75 -9.05 -9.94
C ALA A 169 -14.09 -7.77 -9.40
N PHE A 170 -13.03 -7.32 -10.08
CA PHE A 170 -12.21 -6.22 -9.59
C PHE A 170 -11.92 -5.19 -10.69
N ILE A 171 -12.18 -3.92 -10.37
CA ILE A 171 -11.81 -2.75 -11.17
C ILE A 171 -10.58 -2.12 -10.54
N LEU A 172 -9.45 -2.16 -11.22
CA LEU A 172 -8.21 -1.51 -10.80
C LEU A 172 -8.05 -0.18 -11.53
N LYS A 173 -7.96 0.92 -10.80
CA LYS A 173 -7.49 2.21 -11.29
C LYS A 173 -6.07 2.44 -10.77
N PRO A 174 -5.02 2.11 -11.53
CA PRO A 174 -3.65 2.38 -11.13
C PRO A 174 -3.30 3.86 -11.22
N SER A 175 -2.11 4.22 -10.76
CA SER A 175 -1.53 5.53 -11.03
C SER A 175 -1.32 5.73 -12.54
N GLU A 176 -1.63 6.92 -13.02
CA GLU A 176 -1.37 7.34 -14.40
C GLU A 176 0.12 7.61 -14.68
N ARG A 177 0.96 7.60 -13.64
CA ARG A 177 2.40 7.90 -13.74
C ARG A 177 3.22 6.69 -14.16
N ASP A 178 2.79 5.48 -13.75
CA ASP A 178 3.47 4.22 -13.96
C ASP A 178 2.49 3.05 -14.18
N PRO A 179 1.65 3.13 -15.23
CA PRO A 179 0.53 2.22 -15.43
C PRO A 179 0.91 0.89 -16.08
N SER A 180 2.14 0.72 -16.60
CA SER A 180 2.50 -0.46 -17.40
C SER A 180 2.49 -1.76 -16.59
N VAL A 181 3.02 -1.76 -15.36
CA VAL A 181 3.05 -2.98 -14.53
C VAL A 181 1.64 -3.48 -14.19
N PRO A 182 0.69 -2.65 -13.73
CA PRO A 182 -0.69 -3.06 -13.55
C PRO A 182 -1.34 -3.69 -14.79
N LEU A 183 -1.05 -3.20 -15.98
CA LEU A 183 -1.52 -3.79 -17.24
C LEU A 183 -0.91 -5.18 -17.46
N MET A 184 0.39 -5.33 -17.28
CA MET A 184 1.09 -6.63 -17.37
C MET A 184 0.56 -7.65 -16.36
N LEU A 185 0.25 -7.22 -15.13
CA LEU A 185 -0.35 -8.09 -14.12
C LEU A 185 -1.72 -8.61 -14.56
N ALA A 186 -2.53 -7.78 -15.21
CA ALA A 186 -3.83 -8.22 -15.74
C ALA A 186 -3.69 -9.22 -16.89
N GLU A 187 -2.72 -9.03 -17.78
CA GLU A 187 -2.38 -9.99 -18.84
C GLU A 187 -1.95 -11.34 -18.25
N LEU A 188 -1.07 -11.33 -17.26
CA LEU A 188 -0.61 -12.54 -16.58
C LEU A 188 -1.74 -13.26 -15.84
N MET A 189 -2.68 -12.52 -15.25
CA MET A 189 -3.88 -13.12 -14.63
C MET A 189 -4.76 -13.82 -15.65
N GLU A 190 -4.95 -13.26 -16.86
CA GLU A 190 -5.67 -13.94 -17.94
C GLU A 190 -4.90 -15.17 -18.44
N GLU A 191 -3.58 -15.08 -18.64
CA GLU A 191 -2.72 -16.21 -18.98
C GLU A 191 -2.80 -17.33 -17.91
N ALA A 192 -2.95 -16.96 -16.64
CA ALA A 192 -3.15 -17.90 -15.53
C ALA A 192 -4.52 -18.62 -15.60
N GLY A 193 -5.44 -18.15 -16.43
CA GLY A 193 -6.77 -18.72 -16.64
C GLY A 193 -7.88 -17.99 -15.90
N LEU A 194 -7.66 -16.75 -15.46
CA LEU A 194 -8.75 -15.91 -14.95
C LEU A 194 -9.75 -15.60 -16.07
N PRO A 195 -11.07 -15.81 -15.87
CA PRO A 195 -12.05 -15.48 -16.89
C PRO A 195 -12.05 -13.99 -17.26
N LYS A 196 -12.27 -13.72 -18.54
CA LYS A 196 -12.47 -12.35 -19.04
C LYS A 196 -13.54 -11.61 -18.25
N GLY A 197 -13.34 -10.34 -18.00
CA GLY A 197 -14.26 -9.52 -17.23
C GLY A 197 -14.02 -9.51 -15.71
N ILE A 198 -13.28 -10.46 -15.15
CA ILE A 198 -13.07 -10.53 -13.68
C ILE A 198 -12.05 -9.49 -13.19
N LEU A 199 -10.96 -9.24 -13.92
CA LEU A 199 -10.04 -8.15 -13.63
C LEU A 199 -10.07 -7.14 -14.77
N GLN A 200 -10.32 -5.88 -14.42
CA GLN A 200 -10.29 -4.75 -15.36
C GLN A 200 -9.24 -3.76 -14.88
N VAL A 201 -8.43 -3.21 -15.78
CA VAL A 201 -7.52 -2.10 -15.49
C VAL A 201 -7.97 -0.88 -16.29
N VAL A 202 -8.42 0.14 -15.57
CA VAL A 202 -8.93 1.39 -16.14
C VAL A 202 -8.03 2.53 -15.68
N ASN A 203 -7.16 2.99 -16.57
CA ASN A 203 -6.32 4.15 -16.31
C ASN A 203 -7.16 5.42 -16.25
N GLY A 204 -6.80 6.35 -15.37
CA GLY A 204 -7.60 7.57 -15.24
C GLY A 204 -7.17 8.46 -14.08
N ASP A 205 -7.76 9.63 -14.08
CA ASP A 205 -7.59 10.67 -13.08
C ASP A 205 -8.82 10.78 -12.16
N LYS A 206 -9.08 11.99 -11.64
CA LYS A 206 -10.23 12.28 -10.78
C LYS A 206 -11.58 11.89 -11.39
N GLU A 207 -11.77 12.04 -12.72
CA GLU A 207 -13.02 11.67 -13.38
C GLU A 207 -13.30 10.16 -13.24
N ALA A 208 -12.29 9.34 -13.47
CA ALA A 208 -12.42 7.89 -13.29
C ALA A 208 -12.63 7.52 -11.80
N VAL A 209 -11.97 8.20 -10.87
CA VAL A 209 -12.18 8.02 -9.42
C VAL A 209 -13.61 8.34 -9.04
N ASP A 210 -14.16 9.47 -9.48
CA ASP A 210 -15.54 9.88 -9.20
C ASP A 210 -16.53 8.89 -9.82
N ALA A 211 -16.28 8.42 -11.03
CA ALA A 211 -17.12 7.40 -11.68
C ALA A 211 -17.17 6.11 -10.83
N ILE A 212 -16.03 5.65 -10.30
CA ILE A 212 -15.96 4.49 -9.38
C ILE A 212 -16.74 4.76 -8.09
N LEU A 213 -16.60 5.95 -7.52
CA LEU A 213 -17.24 6.32 -6.25
C LEU A 213 -18.76 6.33 -6.35
N TYR A 214 -19.32 6.82 -7.44
CA TYR A 214 -20.77 6.99 -7.63
C TYR A 214 -21.46 5.81 -8.31
N ASP A 215 -20.73 4.86 -8.92
CA ASP A 215 -21.32 3.67 -9.53
C ASP A 215 -21.93 2.73 -8.48
N GLN A 216 -23.24 2.47 -8.57
CA GLN A 216 -23.98 1.68 -7.57
C GLN A 216 -23.68 0.17 -7.63
N THR A 217 -23.07 -0.31 -8.70
CA THR A 217 -22.71 -1.74 -8.88
C THR A 217 -21.47 -2.09 -8.02
N ILE A 218 -20.57 -1.13 -7.84
CA ILE A 218 -19.35 -1.29 -7.04
C ILE A 218 -19.71 -1.33 -5.56
N GLN A 219 -19.37 -2.43 -4.88
CA GLN A 219 -19.75 -2.70 -3.50
C GLN A 219 -18.67 -2.34 -2.48
N SER A 220 -17.40 -2.35 -2.90
CA SER A 220 -16.29 -1.93 -2.02
C SER A 220 -15.19 -1.23 -2.79
N ILE A 221 -14.46 -0.36 -2.09
CA ILE A 221 -13.33 0.41 -2.63
C ILE A 221 -12.17 0.32 -1.66
N GLY A 222 -11.00 -0.10 -2.17
CA GLY A 222 -9.70 0.05 -1.54
C GLY A 222 -8.95 1.24 -2.13
N PHE A 223 -8.27 2.00 -1.30
CA PHE A 223 -7.45 3.14 -1.74
C PHE A 223 -6.14 3.20 -0.97
N VAL A 224 -5.06 3.54 -1.66
CA VAL A 224 -3.80 3.98 -1.05
C VAL A 224 -3.32 5.23 -1.76
N GLY A 225 -2.96 6.27 -1.00
CA GLY A 225 -2.44 7.53 -1.54
C GLY A 225 -2.37 8.63 -0.48
N SER A 226 -2.43 9.90 -0.91
CA SER A 226 -2.34 11.04 0.01
C SER A 226 -3.58 11.18 0.90
N THR A 227 -3.39 11.67 2.12
CA THR A 227 -4.45 11.82 3.13
C THR A 227 -5.66 12.62 2.66
N PRO A 228 -5.53 13.77 1.99
CA PRO A 228 -6.73 14.51 1.53
C PRO A 228 -7.59 13.70 0.53
N ILE A 229 -6.93 12.89 -0.31
CA ILE A 229 -7.65 12.03 -1.25
C ILE A 229 -8.26 10.82 -0.53
N ALA A 230 -7.56 10.25 0.47
CA ALA A 230 -8.08 9.18 1.32
C ALA A 230 -9.36 9.62 2.05
N GLU A 231 -9.36 10.81 2.65
CA GLU A 231 -10.53 11.42 3.31
C GLU A 231 -11.70 11.61 2.33
N TYR A 232 -11.42 12.14 1.13
CA TYR A 232 -12.43 12.33 0.08
C TYR A 232 -13.06 11.00 -0.37
N ILE A 233 -12.23 10.00 -0.67
CA ILE A 233 -12.69 8.69 -1.14
C ILE A 233 -13.47 7.96 -0.04
N TYR A 234 -12.96 7.99 1.19
CA TYR A 234 -13.64 7.36 2.32
C TYR A 234 -15.01 8.00 2.59
N GLY A 235 -15.04 9.33 2.73
CA GLY A 235 -16.28 10.05 2.99
C GLY A 235 -17.32 9.86 1.88
N THR A 236 -16.91 10.01 0.62
CA THR A 236 -17.80 9.87 -0.53
C THR A 236 -18.27 8.42 -0.71
N GLY A 237 -17.36 7.45 -0.65
CA GLY A 237 -17.70 6.05 -0.83
C GLY A 237 -18.64 5.52 0.25
N CYS A 238 -18.40 5.89 1.53
CA CYS A 238 -19.32 5.55 2.63
C CYS A 238 -20.68 6.20 2.46
N ALA A 239 -20.75 7.45 2.02
CA ALA A 239 -22.02 8.13 1.73
C ALA A 239 -22.83 7.45 0.60
N GLN A 240 -22.15 6.73 -0.33
CA GLN A 240 -22.79 5.91 -1.34
C GLN A 240 -23.10 4.47 -0.86
N GLY A 241 -22.94 4.18 0.43
CA GLY A 241 -23.24 2.87 1.02
C GLY A 241 -22.20 1.78 0.71
N LYS A 242 -21.03 2.13 0.21
CA LYS A 242 -19.95 1.17 -0.11
C LYS A 242 -19.14 0.82 1.15
N ARG A 243 -18.53 -0.35 1.12
CA ARG A 243 -17.47 -0.69 2.06
C ARG A 243 -16.17 -0.06 1.58
N VAL A 244 -15.51 0.73 2.42
CA VAL A 244 -14.33 1.50 2.03
C VAL A 244 -13.20 1.27 3.02
N GLN A 245 -11.98 1.10 2.51
CA GLN A 245 -10.73 1.17 3.27
C GLN A 245 -9.77 2.09 2.52
N CYS A 246 -9.25 3.11 3.21
CA CYS A 246 -8.33 4.06 2.62
C CYS A 246 -7.08 4.19 3.49
N PHE A 247 -5.92 4.05 2.85
CA PHE A 247 -4.61 4.24 3.47
C PHE A 247 -4.07 5.58 3.01
N GLY A 248 -3.88 6.48 3.98
CA GLY A 248 -3.39 7.83 3.78
C GLY A 248 -1.88 7.98 3.98
N GLY A 249 -1.45 9.19 4.33
CA GLY A 249 -0.06 9.55 4.57
C GLY A 249 0.53 8.94 5.85
N ALA A 250 1.82 9.14 6.00
CA ALA A 250 2.60 8.68 7.14
C ALA A 250 3.68 9.70 7.54
N LYS A 251 4.12 9.62 8.80
CA LYS A 251 5.31 10.29 9.31
C LYS A 251 5.95 9.35 10.33
N ASN A 252 6.70 8.36 9.83
CA ASN A 252 7.16 7.28 10.68
C ASN A 252 8.39 7.69 11.48
N HIS A 253 8.32 7.44 12.80
CA HIS A 253 9.35 7.76 13.77
C HIS A 253 10.16 6.51 14.11
N MET A 254 11.47 6.65 14.24
CA MET A 254 12.36 5.63 14.79
C MET A 254 13.01 6.17 16.05
N ILE A 255 12.63 5.62 17.19
CA ILE A 255 13.21 5.95 18.48
C ILE A 255 14.54 5.19 18.62
N VAL A 256 15.60 5.90 19.00
CA VAL A 256 16.93 5.34 19.23
C VAL A 256 17.29 5.56 20.69
N MET A 257 17.29 4.47 21.48
CA MET A 257 17.61 4.50 22.89
C MET A 257 19.15 4.58 23.11
N PRO A 258 19.61 5.09 24.26
CA PRO A 258 21.05 5.21 24.56
C PRO A 258 21.85 3.89 24.51
N ASP A 259 21.16 2.77 24.79
CA ASP A 259 21.71 1.42 24.80
C ASP A 259 21.65 0.71 23.43
N ALA A 260 21.05 1.36 22.41
CA ALA A 260 20.95 0.81 21.07
C ALA A 260 22.32 0.53 20.45
N ASP A 261 22.38 -0.48 19.58
CA ASP A 261 23.50 -0.65 18.67
C ASP A 261 23.50 0.49 17.65
N MET A 262 24.41 1.43 17.83
CA MET A 262 24.41 2.69 17.07
C MET A 262 24.74 2.48 15.58
N ASP A 263 25.60 1.51 15.26
CA ASP A 263 25.92 1.19 13.86
C ASP A 263 24.71 0.53 13.17
N GLN A 264 24.05 -0.42 13.85
CA GLN A 264 22.81 -1.03 13.34
C GLN A 264 21.69 0.00 13.19
N ALA A 265 21.53 0.92 14.14
CA ALA A 265 20.52 1.97 14.06
C ALA A 265 20.78 2.94 12.90
N ALA A 266 22.04 3.31 12.68
CA ALA A 266 22.43 4.19 11.57
C ALA A 266 22.23 3.51 10.21
N ASP A 267 22.66 2.26 10.04
CA ASP A 267 22.44 1.48 8.81
C ASP A 267 20.95 1.32 8.51
N ALA A 268 20.15 1.02 9.54
CA ALA A 268 18.69 0.91 9.44
C ALA A 268 18.03 2.23 9.01
N LEU A 269 18.45 3.37 9.58
CA LEU A 269 17.92 4.69 9.22
C LEU A 269 18.28 5.07 7.79
N VAL A 270 19.50 4.79 7.34
CA VAL A 270 19.90 5.09 5.96
C VAL A 270 19.08 4.29 4.96
N GLY A 271 18.96 2.98 5.15
CA GLY A 271 18.14 2.14 4.26
C GLY A 271 16.65 2.50 4.27
N ALA A 272 16.10 2.79 5.46
CA ALA A 272 14.68 3.11 5.63
C ALA A 272 14.32 4.55 5.23
N GLY A 273 15.25 5.50 5.34
CA GLY A 273 14.98 6.90 5.03
C GLY A 273 15.21 7.26 3.57
N TYR A 274 16.19 6.63 2.91
CA TYR A 274 16.61 7.02 1.57
C TYR A 274 16.28 5.99 0.48
N GLY A 275 15.97 4.75 0.83
CA GLY A 275 15.56 3.72 -0.13
C GLY A 275 14.38 4.17 -0.99
N ALA A 276 14.41 3.89 -2.29
CA ALA A 276 13.48 4.40 -3.29
C ALA A 276 13.31 5.94 -3.24
N ALA A 277 14.40 6.69 -3.03
CA ALA A 277 14.39 8.14 -2.87
C ALA A 277 13.43 8.64 -1.74
N GLY A 278 13.13 7.80 -0.73
CA GLY A 278 12.17 8.12 0.33
C GLY A 278 10.70 8.03 -0.06
N GLU A 279 10.36 7.60 -1.27
CA GLU A 279 8.98 7.48 -1.77
C GLU A 279 8.29 6.19 -1.30
N ARG A 280 8.43 5.85 -0.02
CA ARG A 280 7.79 4.70 0.62
C ARG A 280 6.87 5.15 1.76
N CYS A 281 5.66 4.60 1.82
CA CYS A 281 4.71 4.84 2.92
C CYS A 281 5.26 4.42 4.29
N MET A 282 6.19 3.47 4.31
CA MET A 282 6.86 2.97 5.53
C MET A 282 8.27 3.52 5.73
N ALA A 283 8.72 4.47 4.88
CA ALA A 283 10.01 5.13 5.09
C ALA A 283 10.08 5.78 6.48
N ILE A 284 11.23 5.64 7.13
CA ILE A 284 11.49 6.40 8.36
C ILE A 284 11.91 7.81 7.96
N SER A 285 11.09 8.78 8.33
CA SER A 285 11.34 10.20 8.02
C SER A 285 11.75 11.01 9.25
N VAL A 286 11.62 10.44 10.47
CA VAL A 286 12.00 11.08 11.73
C VAL A 286 12.81 10.10 12.58
N ALA A 287 14.05 10.44 12.86
CA ALA A 287 14.88 9.79 13.88
C ALA A 287 14.69 10.53 15.22
N VAL A 288 14.42 9.78 16.29
CA VAL A 288 14.22 10.33 17.65
C VAL A 288 15.23 9.72 18.61
N PRO A 289 16.48 10.21 18.65
CA PRO A 289 17.47 9.80 19.65
C PRO A 289 17.08 10.32 21.04
N VAL A 290 17.22 9.45 22.05
CA VAL A 290 16.94 9.81 23.46
C VAL A 290 18.25 10.24 24.14
N GLY A 291 18.32 11.53 24.50
CA GLY A 291 19.47 12.21 25.07
C GLY A 291 20.41 12.80 24.00
N ASP A 292 21.02 13.95 24.33
CA ASP A 292 21.90 14.67 23.40
C ASP A 292 23.14 13.87 23.01
N GLU A 293 23.74 13.12 23.94
CA GLU A 293 24.88 12.24 23.65
C GLU A 293 24.50 11.15 22.62
N THR A 294 23.30 10.57 22.75
CA THR A 294 22.79 9.59 21.79
C THR A 294 22.59 10.22 20.41
N ALA A 295 22.06 11.46 20.38
CA ALA A 295 21.86 12.20 19.14
C ALA A 295 23.19 12.51 18.45
N ASP A 296 24.17 13.00 19.18
CA ASP A 296 25.47 13.34 18.60
C ASP A 296 26.19 12.08 18.05
N ARG A 297 26.17 10.97 18.79
CA ARG A 297 26.71 9.68 18.33
C ARG A 297 25.98 9.16 17.09
N LEU A 298 24.66 9.31 17.03
CA LEU A 298 23.87 8.88 15.87
C LEU A 298 24.20 9.71 14.63
N ILE A 299 24.28 11.04 14.76
CA ILE A 299 24.61 11.94 13.66
C ILE A 299 26.02 11.68 13.15
N GLU A 300 27.01 11.48 14.07
CA GLU A 300 28.38 11.10 13.70
C GLU A 300 28.42 9.84 12.83
N LYS A 301 27.53 8.86 13.07
CA LYS A 301 27.43 7.63 12.30
C LYS A 301 26.64 7.81 11.00
N LEU A 302 25.62 8.66 10.99
CA LEU A 302 24.74 8.89 9.83
C LEU A 302 25.45 9.67 8.72
N VAL A 303 26.13 10.78 9.03
CA VAL A 303 26.73 11.67 8.03
C VAL A 303 27.61 10.91 7.03
N PRO A 304 28.64 10.14 7.44
CA PRO A 304 29.50 9.47 6.48
C PRO A 304 28.81 8.37 5.68
N ARG A 305 27.70 7.82 6.17
CA ARG A 305 26.87 6.83 5.45
C ARG A 305 26.02 7.50 4.39
N ILE A 306 25.41 8.64 4.72
CA ILE A 306 24.57 9.40 3.82
C ILE A 306 25.38 10.01 2.68
N GLU A 307 26.55 10.57 2.98
CA GLU A 307 27.47 11.15 1.99
C GLU A 307 28.04 10.10 1.01
N LYS A 308 28.04 8.82 1.37
CA LYS A 308 28.46 7.72 0.50
C LYS A 308 27.36 7.18 -0.40
N LEU A 309 26.12 7.60 -0.21
CA LEU A 309 24.99 7.12 -1.03
C LEU A 309 25.20 7.46 -2.50
N LYS A 310 25.06 6.46 -3.33
CA LYS A 310 25.18 6.54 -4.78
C LYS A 310 23.81 6.73 -5.40
N VAL A 311 23.52 7.94 -5.83
CA VAL A 311 22.27 8.31 -6.51
C VAL A 311 22.47 8.17 -8.01
N GLY A 312 21.59 7.47 -8.70
CA GLY A 312 21.73 7.24 -10.14
C GLY A 312 20.53 6.53 -10.78
N PRO A 313 20.54 6.38 -12.11
CA PRO A 313 19.48 5.68 -12.82
C PRO A 313 19.53 4.17 -12.53
N TYR A 314 18.39 3.49 -12.66
CA TYR A 314 18.30 2.03 -12.46
C TYR A 314 19.24 1.22 -13.40
N THR A 315 19.60 1.80 -14.53
CA THR A 315 20.56 1.23 -15.50
C THR A 315 21.99 1.19 -14.98
N GLY A 316 22.29 1.88 -13.87
CA GLY A 316 23.58 1.80 -13.16
C GLY A 316 23.81 0.48 -12.41
N GLY A 317 22.86 -0.45 -12.44
CA GLY A 317 22.97 -1.76 -11.82
C GLY A 317 22.99 -1.72 -10.29
N THR A 318 23.80 -2.61 -9.67
CA THR A 318 23.91 -2.74 -8.20
C THR A 318 24.76 -1.64 -7.55
N ASP A 319 25.36 -0.76 -8.34
CA ASP A 319 26.19 0.35 -7.83
C ASP A 319 25.38 1.61 -7.49
N VAL A 320 24.07 1.55 -7.56
CA VAL A 320 23.14 2.64 -7.25
C VAL A 320 22.30 2.27 -6.02
N ASP A 321 22.29 3.13 -5.01
CA ASP A 321 21.51 2.93 -3.79
C ASP A 321 20.07 3.36 -3.96
N TYR A 322 19.82 4.49 -4.65
CA TYR A 322 18.47 4.90 -5.02
C TYR A 322 18.45 5.74 -6.31
N GLY A 323 17.28 5.76 -6.96
CA GLY A 323 17.00 6.46 -8.21
C GLY A 323 16.41 7.85 -8.03
N PRO A 324 15.86 8.46 -9.12
CA PRO A 324 15.15 9.72 -9.05
C PRO A 324 13.80 9.58 -8.36
N VAL A 325 13.18 10.69 -7.96
CA VAL A 325 11.76 10.76 -7.61
C VAL A 325 10.90 10.74 -8.89
N VAL A 326 9.64 10.37 -8.75
CA VAL A 326 8.81 10.00 -9.93
C VAL A 326 8.38 11.19 -10.79
N THR A 327 8.38 12.43 -10.25
CA THR A 327 7.95 13.62 -10.99
C THR A 327 8.77 14.87 -10.66
N ALA A 328 8.85 15.81 -11.62
CA ALA A 328 9.42 17.12 -11.40
C ALA A 328 8.69 17.90 -10.29
N VAL A 329 7.37 17.73 -10.17
CA VAL A 329 6.56 18.37 -9.13
C VAL A 329 6.97 17.85 -7.74
N ALA A 330 7.23 16.55 -7.60
CA ALA A 330 7.71 15.96 -6.36
C ALA A 330 9.09 16.55 -6.00
N LYS A 331 10.03 16.59 -6.95
CA LYS A 331 11.35 17.22 -6.77
C LYS A 331 11.23 18.64 -6.26
N ALA A 332 10.49 19.50 -6.95
CA ALA A 332 10.30 20.91 -6.58
C ALA A 332 9.66 21.05 -5.17
N ASN A 333 8.70 20.18 -4.81
CA ASN A 333 8.08 20.22 -3.50
C ASN A 333 9.05 19.80 -2.38
N ILE A 334 9.90 18.79 -2.63
CA ILE A 334 10.93 18.34 -1.68
C ILE A 334 11.92 19.49 -1.44
N GLU A 335 12.45 20.10 -2.50
CA GLU A 335 13.39 21.23 -2.42
C GLU A 335 12.79 22.42 -1.66
N ARG A 336 11.51 22.74 -1.93
CA ARG A 336 10.78 23.78 -1.19
C ARG A 336 10.65 23.46 0.30
N LEU A 337 10.32 22.21 0.67
CA LEU A 337 10.20 21.80 2.07
C LEU A 337 11.55 21.78 2.76
N VAL A 338 12.63 21.39 2.09
CA VAL A 338 14.00 21.49 2.62
C VAL A 338 14.33 22.95 2.94
N GLN A 339 14.04 23.89 2.03
CA GLN A 339 14.24 25.32 2.30
C GLN A 339 13.38 25.80 3.48
N THR A 340 12.11 25.38 3.55
CA THR A 340 11.23 25.71 4.69
C THR A 340 11.84 25.24 6.02
N GLY A 341 12.43 24.05 6.09
CA GLY A 341 13.09 23.57 7.30
C GLY A 341 14.25 24.46 7.73
N ILE A 342 15.06 24.93 6.79
CA ILE A 342 16.16 25.87 7.05
C ILE A 342 15.61 27.21 7.58
N ASP A 343 14.61 27.76 6.91
CA ASP A 343 13.98 29.04 7.26
C ASP A 343 13.33 29.00 8.66
N GLN A 344 12.85 27.84 9.07
CA GLN A 344 12.28 27.61 10.40
C GLN A 344 13.34 27.32 11.49
N GLY A 345 14.63 27.26 11.12
CA GLY A 345 15.76 27.16 12.05
C GLY A 345 16.24 25.72 12.31
N ALA A 346 15.80 24.73 11.55
CA ALA A 346 16.39 23.40 11.60
C ALA A 346 17.84 23.43 11.05
N LYS A 347 18.73 22.67 11.67
CA LYS A 347 20.12 22.58 11.23
C LYS A 347 20.23 21.56 10.10
N LEU A 348 20.50 22.02 8.88
CA LEU A 348 20.82 21.13 7.76
C LEU A 348 22.26 20.60 7.94
N VAL A 349 22.38 19.30 8.16
CA VAL A 349 23.66 18.61 8.43
C VAL A 349 24.28 18.03 7.17
N VAL A 350 23.42 17.42 6.32
CA VAL A 350 23.78 17.00 4.96
C VAL A 350 22.86 17.73 4.00
N ASP A 351 23.46 18.44 3.04
CA ASP A 351 22.74 19.25 2.04
C ASP A 351 22.87 18.61 0.65
N GLY A 352 21.77 18.09 0.14
CA GLY A 352 21.68 17.47 -1.17
C GLY A 352 21.15 18.39 -2.28
N ARG A 353 20.95 19.71 -2.03
CA ARG A 353 20.32 20.64 -3.01
C ARG A 353 21.17 20.86 -4.27
N ASP A 354 22.50 20.85 -4.14
CA ASP A 354 23.42 21.02 -5.25
C ASP A 354 23.69 19.72 -6.01
N PHE A 355 22.95 18.65 -5.70
CA PHE A 355 23.14 17.38 -6.39
C PHE A 355 22.77 17.48 -7.88
N SER A 356 23.71 17.13 -8.72
CA SER A 356 23.53 17.03 -10.17
C SER A 356 24.23 15.77 -10.68
N LEU A 357 23.57 15.04 -11.56
CA LEU A 357 24.09 13.82 -12.17
C LEU A 357 24.45 14.11 -13.63
N GLN A 358 25.74 14.02 -13.97
CA GLN A 358 26.25 14.29 -15.31
C GLN A 358 25.57 13.38 -16.35
N GLY A 359 25.01 13.98 -17.40
CA GLY A 359 24.27 13.29 -18.46
C GLY A 359 22.80 13.00 -18.13
N TYR A 360 22.33 13.42 -16.94
CA TYR A 360 20.96 13.28 -16.47
C TYR A 360 20.43 14.55 -15.80
N GLU A 361 20.87 15.71 -16.27
CA GLU A 361 20.60 17.02 -15.66
C GLU A 361 19.10 17.36 -15.63
N GLU A 362 18.34 16.85 -16.61
CA GLU A 362 16.88 17.02 -16.69
C GLU A 362 16.11 15.98 -15.87
N GLY A 363 16.79 14.98 -15.29
CA GLY A 363 16.20 13.95 -14.47
C GLY A 363 15.74 14.49 -13.11
N PHE A 364 14.83 13.76 -12.48
CA PHE A 364 14.22 14.17 -11.22
C PHE A 364 15.01 13.68 -10.00
N PHE A 365 16.33 13.66 -10.10
CA PHE A 365 17.21 13.28 -9.02
C PHE A 365 17.20 14.32 -7.90
N VAL A 366 17.20 13.85 -6.66
CA VAL A 366 17.30 14.66 -5.43
C VAL A 366 18.40 14.05 -4.58
N GLY A 367 19.36 14.86 -4.15
CA GLY A 367 20.40 14.44 -3.22
C GLY A 367 19.83 14.14 -1.82
N PRO A 368 20.55 13.37 -0.98
CA PRO A 368 20.11 13.06 0.36
C PRO A 368 20.24 14.27 1.29
N HIS A 369 19.25 14.45 2.18
CA HIS A 369 19.24 15.52 3.18
C HIS A 369 19.14 14.94 4.59
N LEU A 370 19.91 15.51 5.52
CA LEU A 370 19.79 15.24 6.94
C LEU A 370 19.63 16.54 7.72
N PHE A 371 18.54 16.63 8.47
CA PHE A 371 18.30 17.71 9.42
C PHE A 371 18.53 17.26 10.85
N ASP A 372 19.12 18.15 11.67
CA ASP A 372 19.18 18.06 13.11
C ASP A 372 18.43 19.22 13.77
N ASN A 373 18.12 19.07 15.05
CA ASN A 373 17.40 20.06 15.83
C ASN A 373 16.02 20.43 15.24
N VAL A 374 15.36 19.48 14.59
CA VAL A 374 13.99 19.64 14.13
C VAL A 374 13.05 19.61 15.34
N THR A 375 12.08 20.52 15.37
CA THR A 375 11.07 20.56 16.44
C THR A 375 9.70 20.14 15.92
N ARG A 376 8.80 19.75 16.84
CA ARG A 376 7.43 19.33 16.51
C ARG A 376 6.59 20.39 15.81
N ASP A 377 6.98 21.66 15.91
CA ASP A 377 6.23 22.79 15.33
C ASP A 377 6.63 23.11 13.90
N MET A 378 7.76 22.59 13.42
CA MET A 378 8.27 22.80 12.09
C MET A 378 7.47 22.04 11.01
N ASP A 379 7.32 22.63 9.84
CA ASP A 379 6.55 22.03 8.74
C ASP A 379 7.18 20.73 8.23
N ILE A 380 8.51 20.64 8.23
CA ILE A 380 9.23 19.41 7.84
C ILE A 380 9.01 18.24 8.82
N TYR A 381 8.59 18.52 10.08
CA TYR A 381 8.15 17.49 11.01
C TYR A 381 6.70 17.08 10.76
N LYS A 382 5.81 18.04 10.55
CA LYS A 382 4.36 17.80 10.40
C LYS A 382 4.00 17.18 9.06
N THR A 383 4.67 17.61 7.98
CA THR A 383 4.33 17.24 6.61
C THR A 383 5.05 15.98 6.17
N GLU A 384 4.35 15.06 5.52
CA GLU A 384 4.94 13.96 4.78
C GLU A 384 5.66 14.52 3.56
N ILE A 385 7.01 14.49 3.55
CA ILE A 385 7.82 15.06 2.47
C ILE A 385 7.82 14.14 1.25
N PHE A 386 7.87 12.83 1.46
CA PHE A 386 7.91 11.79 0.44
C PHE A 386 9.12 11.95 -0.50
N GLY A 387 10.28 12.09 0.12
CA GLY A 387 11.57 12.33 -0.54
C GLY A 387 12.76 11.93 0.34
N PRO A 388 14.01 12.01 -0.15
CA PRO A 388 15.20 11.56 0.57
C PRO A 388 15.63 12.59 1.64
N VAL A 389 14.75 12.80 2.62
CA VAL A 389 14.91 13.78 3.71
C VAL A 389 14.66 13.11 5.05
N LEU A 390 15.71 12.99 5.86
CA LEU A 390 15.64 12.49 7.23
C LEU A 390 15.73 13.65 8.23
N SER A 391 14.81 13.72 9.16
CA SER A 391 14.79 14.71 10.24
C SER A 391 15.17 14.07 11.56
N THR A 392 16.06 14.70 12.34
CA THR A 392 16.36 14.29 13.70
C THR A 392 15.67 15.22 14.70
N VAL A 393 14.85 14.64 15.56
CA VAL A 393 14.16 15.31 16.66
C VAL A 393 14.73 14.78 17.97
N ARG A 394 15.49 15.58 18.69
CA ARG A 394 16.14 15.18 19.95
C ARG A 394 15.11 15.11 21.07
N ALA A 395 14.99 13.97 21.75
CA ALA A 395 14.15 13.80 22.92
C ALA A 395 15.04 13.71 24.18
N GLN A 396 14.64 14.36 25.28
CA GLN A 396 15.42 14.32 26.52
C GLN A 396 15.14 13.08 27.38
N SER A 397 14.03 12.38 27.10
CA SER A 397 13.63 11.17 27.81
C SER A 397 12.88 10.20 26.91
N TYR A 398 12.77 8.96 27.37
CA TYR A 398 11.93 7.95 26.71
C TYR A 398 10.45 8.40 26.59
N GLU A 399 9.91 9.01 27.65
CA GLU A 399 8.53 9.49 27.64
C GLU A 399 8.30 10.62 26.61
N GLU A 400 9.26 11.50 26.41
CA GLU A 400 9.19 12.53 25.37
C GLU A 400 9.27 11.87 23.97
N ALA A 401 10.17 10.91 23.75
CA ALA A 401 10.28 10.20 22.49
C ALA A 401 9.00 9.42 22.14
N LEU A 402 8.42 8.73 23.12
CA LEU A 402 7.13 8.07 22.99
C LEU A 402 6.01 9.07 22.64
N GLY A 403 5.98 10.21 23.34
CA GLY A 403 5.01 11.30 23.11
C GLY A 403 5.08 11.85 21.69
N LEU A 404 6.26 12.03 21.11
CA LEU A 404 6.42 12.47 19.70
C LEU A 404 5.70 11.54 18.73
N ALA A 405 5.89 10.21 18.86
CA ALA A 405 5.21 9.24 18.02
C ALA A 405 3.70 9.16 18.30
N MET A 406 3.29 9.32 19.57
CA MET A 406 1.88 9.25 19.98
C MET A 406 1.07 10.45 19.55
N ASP A 407 1.63 11.66 19.63
CA ASP A 407 0.91 12.91 19.39
C ASP A 407 0.83 13.28 17.90
N HIS A 408 1.64 12.66 17.05
CA HIS A 408 1.59 12.93 15.62
C HIS A 408 0.24 12.50 15.01
N GLU A 409 -0.27 13.26 14.03
CA GLU A 409 -1.57 12.98 13.40
C GLU A 409 -1.60 11.66 12.61
N TYR A 410 -0.43 11.16 12.18
CA TYR A 410 -0.27 9.87 11.51
C TYR A 410 0.11 8.75 12.47
N GLY A 411 -0.28 7.53 12.15
CA GLY A 411 0.03 6.34 12.93
C GLY A 411 0.19 5.10 12.07
N ASN A 412 0.93 5.20 10.95
CA ASN A 412 1.17 4.08 10.04
C ASN A 412 2.18 3.10 10.62
N GLY A 413 3.43 3.54 10.79
CA GLY A 413 4.51 2.73 11.33
C GLY A 413 5.41 3.49 12.29
N THR A 414 6.11 2.76 13.15
CA THR A 414 7.14 3.30 14.05
C THR A 414 8.12 2.19 14.42
N ALA A 415 9.29 2.56 14.89
CA ALA A 415 10.27 1.60 15.39
C ALA A 415 10.94 2.10 16.66
N ILE A 416 11.43 1.16 17.48
CA ILE A 416 12.34 1.41 18.60
C ILE A 416 13.59 0.57 18.45
N PHE A 417 14.75 1.17 18.62
CA PHE A 417 16.05 0.50 18.66
C PHE A 417 16.60 0.57 20.09
N THR A 418 16.73 -0.59 20.71
CA THR A 418 17.14 -0.76 22.10
C THR A 418 17.60 -2.20 22.35
N ARG A 419 18.43 -2.40 23.36
CA ARG A 419 18.76 -3.72 23.93
C ARG A 419 17.96 -4.02 25.20
N ASP A 420 17.19 -3.06 25.69
CA ASP A 420 16.35 -3.20 26.87
C ASP A 420 14.99 -3.79 26.49
N GLY A 421 14.72 -5.00 26.96
CA GLY A 421 13.46 -5.69 26.68
C GLY A 421 12.23 -5.07 27.35
N ASP A 422 12.42 -4.37 28.48
CA ASP A 422 11.32 -3.68 29.19
C ASP A 422 10.88 -2.44 28.40
N ALA A 423 11.85 -1.60 27.99
CA ALA A 423 11.59 -0.45 27.15
C ALA A 423 10.92 -0.83 25.82
N ALA A 424 11.41 -1.91 25.17
CA ALA A 424 10.82 -2.40 23.91
C ALA A 424 9.37 -2.86 24.09
N ARG A 425 9.07 -3.58 25.16
CA ARG A 425 7.72 -4.07 25.46
C ARG A 425 6.78 -2.94 25.87
N ASP A 426 7.23 -2.02 26.70
CA ASP A 426 6.46 -0.84 27.10
C ASP A 426 6.08 0.00 25.88
N PHE A 427 7.06 0.28 25.00
CA PHE A 427 6.84 1.00 23.75
C PHE A 427 5.77 0.33 22.88
N ALA A 428 5.92 -0.98 22.62
CA ALA A 428 4.99 -1.73 21.79
C ALA A 428 3.56 -1.74 22.34
N ASN A 429 3.40 -1.71 23.67
CA ASN A 429 2.08 -1.70 24.31
C ASN A 429 1.43 -0.31 24.36
N ARG A 430 2.22 0.75 24.41
CA ARG A 430 1.70 2.11 24.67
C ARG A 430 1.53 2.95 23.42
N VAL A 431 2.38 2.76 22.40
CA VAL A 431 2.38 3.62 21.21
C VAL A 431 1.12 3.46 20.36
N ASN A 432 0.46 4.58 20.01
CA ASN A 432 -0.76 4.60 19.19
C ASN A 432 -0.43 4.60 17.68
N VAL A 433 0.19 3.53 17.21
CA VAL A 433 0.61 3.32 15.80
C VAL A 433 0.27 1.91 15.38
N GLY A 434 -0.11 1.71 14.13
CA GLY A 434 -0.63 0.43 13.66
C GLY A 434 0.42 -0.67 13.49
N MET A 435 1.65 -0.31 13.10
CA MET A 435 2.74 -1.27 12.87
C MET A 435 3.99 -0.84 13.64
N ILE A 436 4.55 -1.74 14.44
CA ILE A 436 5.63 -1.44 15.36
C ILE A 436 6.80 -2.39 15.11
N GLY A 437 8.00 -1.81 14.93
CA GLY A 437 9.25 -2.55 14.83
C GLY A 437 10.07 -2.46 16.12
N VAL A 438 10.58 -3.58 16.59
CA VAL A 438 11.60 -3.62 17.64
C VAL A 438 12.90 -4.06 16.98
N ASN A 439 13.87 -3.16 16.89
CA ASN A 439 15.10 -3.32 16.12
C ASN A 439 14.88 -3.69 14.63
N VAL A 440 13.72 -3.31 14.10
CA VAL A 440 13.33 -3.43 12.69
C VAL A 440 12.78 -2.08 12.23
N PRO A 441 13.44 -1.37 11.29
CA PRO A 441 13.07 0.00 10.95
C PRO A 441 11.75 0.09 10.16
N ILE A 442 11.50 -0.88 9.28
CA ILE A 442 10.33 -0.93 8.42
C ILE A 442 9.53 -2.21 8.73
N PRO A 443 8.59 -2.18 9.71
CA PRO A 443 7.87 -3.36 10.17
C PRO A 443 6.70 -3.74 9.25
N VAL A 444 6.93 -3.83 7.93
CA VAL A 444 5.90 -4.32 7.00
C VAL A 444 5.60 -5.79 7.31
N PRO A 445 4.35 -6.13 7.66
CA PRO A 445 4.01 -7.49 8.04
C PRO A 445 4.07 -8.44 6.84
N LEU A 446 4.33 -9.72 7.13
CA LEU A 446 4.19 -10.78 6.15
C LEU A 446 2.73 -10.98 5.76
N ALA A 447 2.46 -11.57 4.59
CA ALA A 447 1.16 -11.65 3.96
C ALA A 447 0.02 -12.24 4.82
N TYR A 448 0.34 -13.07 5.81
CA TYR A 448 -0.62 -13.69 6.73
C TYR A 448 -0.91 -12.87 8.00
N HIS A 449 -0.26 -11.70 8.16
CA HIS A 449 -0.64 -10.64 9.08
C HIS A 449 -1.21 -9.47 8.29
N THR A 450 -1.96 -8.58 8.95
CA THR A 450 -2.57 -7.43 8.25
C THR A 450 -1.62 -6.23 8.20
N PHE A 451 -1.56 -5.56 7.06
CA PHE A 451 -0.98 -4.22 6.95
C PHE A 451 -2.04 -3.20 7.37
N GLY A 452 -1.81 -2.53 8.47
CA GLY A 452 -2.76 -1.58 9.03
C GLY A 452 -2.09 -0.29 9.48
N GLY A 453 -2.90 0.63 9.95
CA GLY A 453 -2.47 1.91 10.50
C GLY A 453 -3.55 2.46 11.41
N TRP A 454 -3.19 3.48 12.15
CA TRP A 454 -4.10 4.18 13.05
C TRP A 454 -4.17 5.65 12.67
N LYS A 455 -5.07 6.39 13.30
CA LYS A 455 -5.25 7.84 13.13
C LYS A 455 -5.52 8.20 11.65
N LYS A 456 -4.93 9.29 11.12
CA LYS A 456 -5.12 9.71 9.73
C LYS A 456 -4.36 8.89 8.69
N SER A 457 -3.59 7.88 9.12
CA SER A 457 -2.96 6.96 8.19
C SER A 457 -3.91 5.91 7.63
N VAL A 458 -5.05 5.63 8.29
CA VAL A 458 -6.05 4.67 7.82
C VAL A 458 -7.45 5.16 8.13
N PHE A 459 -8.33 5.07 7.13
CA PHE A 459 -9.77 5.29 7.24
C PHE A 459 -10.49 3.99 6.89
N GLY A 460 -11.35 3.53 7.79
CA GLY A 460 -12.01 2.23 7.74
C GLY A 460 -11.50 1.30 8.82
N ASP A 461 -12.21 0.20 9.03
CA ASP A 461 -12.01 -0.70 10.17
C ASP A 461 -11.19 -1.95 9.82
N LEU A 462 -11.17 -2.35 8.54
CA LEU A 462 -10.44 -3.52 8.06
C LEU A 462 -9.16 -3.10 7.35
N ASN A 463 -8.08 -3.84 7.62
CA ASN A 463 -6.76 -3.59 7.08
C ASN A 463 -6.52 -4.29 5.73
N GLN A 464 -5.40 -3.97 5.07
CA GLN A 464 -4.98 -4.63 3.83
C GLN A 464 -4.40 -6.01 4.11
N HIS A 465 -4.53 -6.91 3.14
CA HIS A 465 -4.11 -8.31 3.11
C HIS A 465 -4.33 -9.08 4.43
N GLY A 466 -3.78 -10.29 4.56
CA GLY A 466 -4.02 -11.14 5.71
C GLY A 466 -5.51 -11.51 5.91
N PRO A 467 -5.90 -11.91 7.13
CA PRO A 467 -7.28 -12.30 7.43
C PRO A 467 -8.32 -11.19 7.21
N ASP A 468 -7.94 -9.92 7.38
CA ASP A 468 -8.85 -8.80 7.22
C ASP A 468 -9.26 -8.59 5.77
N ALA A 469 -8.39 -8.88 4.80
CA ALA A 469 -8.74 -8.79 3.39
C ALA A 469 -9.90 -9.74 3.04
N PHE A 470 -9.91 -10.97 3.58
CA PHE A 470 -11.02 -11.91 3.35
C PHE A 470 -12.33 -11.44 4.00
N LYS A 471 -12.27 -10.73 5.13
CA LYS A 471 -13.42 -10.07 5.73
C LYS A 471 -13.87 -8.88 4.88
N PHE A 472 -12.93 -8.08 4.39
CA PHE A 472 -13.22 -6.91 3.58
C PHE A 472 -13.93 -7.27 2.27
N TYR A 473 -13.53 -8.34 1.60
CA TYR A 473 -14.08 -8.74 0.29
C TYR A 473 -15.23 -9.77 0.36
N THR A 474 -15.77 -10.06 1.57
CA THR A 474 -16.90 -10.98 1.74
C THR A 474 -17.99 -10.42 2.63
N ARG A 475 -19.19 -10.98 2.50
CA ARG A 475 -20.31 -10.82 3.45
C ARG A 475 -20.57 -12.16 4.14
N THR A 476 -20.82 -12.10 5.43
CA THR A 476 -21.25 -13.29 6.20
C THR A 476 -22.76 -13.42 6.10
N LYS A 477 -23.22 -14.63 5.79
CA LYS A 477 -24.63 -15.02 5.85
C LYS A 477 -24.77 -16.07 6.95
N THR A 478 -25.69 -15.87 7.89
CA THR A 478 -26.01 -16.83 8.92
C THR A 478 -27.29 -17.57 8.59
N ILE A 479 -27.29 -18.88 8.65
CA ILE A 479 -28.42 -19.76 8.39
C ILE A 479 -28.78 -20.46 9.67
N THR A 480 -30.08 -20.41 10.01
CA THR A 480 -30.68 -21.17 11.11
C THR A 480 -31.54 -22.24 10.48
N SER A 481 -31.28 -23.51 10.78
CA SER A 481 -31.98 -24.65 10.22
C SER A 481 -32.69 -25.40 11.34
N ARG A 482 -33.98 -25.70 11.17
CA ARG A 482 -34.69 -26.65 12.02
C ARG A 482 -34.84 -27.96 11.25
N TRP A 483 -34.42 -29.03 11.87
CA TRP A 483 -34.59 -30.37 11.31
C TRP A 483 -35.87 -30.97 11.84
N PRO A 484 -36.85 -31.31 10.97
CA PRO A 484 -38.08 -31.95 11.41
C PRO A 484 -37.78 -33.28 12.11
N SER A 485 -38.33 -33.48 13.29
CA SER A 485 -38.19 -34.74 14.06
C SER A 485 -39.06 -35.89 13.53
N GLY A 486 -39.53 -35.77 12.27
CA GLY A 486 -40.47 -36.67 11.64
C GLY A 486 -41.94 -36.34 11.93
N ILE A 487 -42.86 -37.17 11.49
CA ILE A 487 -44.31 -36.96 11.52
C ILE A 487 -44.88 -36.99 12.98
N LYS A 488 -44.06 -36.76 13.99
CA LYS A 488 -44.42 -37.05 15.38
C LYS A 488 -45.11 -35.94 16.17
N GLU A 489 -45.09 -34.69 15.69
CA GLU A 489 -45.59 -33.55 16.47
C GLU A 489 -46.37 -32.57 15.56
N GLY A 490 -47.48 -32.02 16.10
CA GLY A 490 -48.31 -31.01 15.44
C GLY A 490 -47.61 -29.65 15.36
N GLY A 491 -48.22 -28.67 14.69
CA GLY A 491 -47.68 -27.33 14.50
C GLY A 491 -47.38 -26.61 15.82
N GLU A 492 -46.15 -26.10 15.96
CA GLU A 492 -45.78 -25.21 17.07
C GLU A 492 -46.10 -23.77 16.73
N PHE A 493 -46.97 -23.12 17.51
CA PHE A 493 -47.41 -21.76 17.32
C PHE A 493 -46.73 -20.74 18.24
N ASN A 494 -45.82 -21.19 19.11
CA ASN A 494 -45.15 -20.32 20.11
C ASN A 494 -43.62 -20.52 20.06
N PHE A 495 -42.88 -19.39 20.22
CA PHE A 495 -41.46 -19.45 20.51
C PHE A 495 -41.22 -20.07 21.90
N LYS A 496 -40.55 -21.21 21.96
CA LYS A 496 -40.09 -21.73 23.26
C LYS A 496 -38.82 -20.96 23.66
N PRO A 497 -38.71 -20.48 24.92
CA PRO A 497 -37.46 -19.96 25.43
C PRO A 497 -36.36 -21.02 25.31
N MET A 498 -35.13 -20.60 25.04
CA MET A 498 -33.98 -21.49 25.19
C MET A 498 -33.75 -21.70 26.69
N GLU A 499 -33.92 -22.91 27.17
CA GLU A 499 -33.55 -23.33 28.55
C GLU A 499 -32.07 -23.63 28.64
#